data_a86a846bfeb9eed949ece2ca0fb6fb70
#
_entry.id   a86a846bfeb9eed949ece2ca0fb6fb70
#
_cell.length_a   1.000
_cell.length_b   1.000
_cell.length_c   1.000
_cell.angle_alpha   90.00
_cell.angle_beta   90.00
_cell.angle_gamma   90.00
#
_symmetry.space_group_name_H-M   'P 1'
#
loop_
_entity.id
_entity.type
_entity.pdbx_description
1 polymer ?
#
loop_
_entity_poly.entity_id
_entity_poly.type
_entity_poly.pdbx_seq_one_letter_code
_entity_poly.pdbx_strand_id
1 'polypeptide(L)'
;MIRPIQTGWGVLATVVVSATLWNACSTEVDLTAPYDSIPVVYGLLELESDTQWVKINRTWLGEGNQLEAAQIADSSEYPAGSVAARIVELIPSGTGEIVGNELATGREWALRDTVLENKSTEGVFFGPSQRVYFTPTGNEGLRDDMLYRLEATLPDGSTLQALSLIHI
;
A
#
# COMPACT_ATOMS: atom_id res chain seq x y z
N MET A 1 57.16 57.53 -29.43
CA MET A 1 57.26 56.05 -29.38
C MET A 1 56.24 55.59 -28.38
N ILE A 2 55.03 55.21 -28.87
CA ILE A 2 53.88 54.87 -28.04
C ILE A 2 53.72 53.37 -28.11
N ARG A 3 53.82 52.68 -26.94
CA ARG A 3 53.58 51.20 -26.85
C ARG A 3 52.11 50.98 -26.70
N PRO A 4 51.50 49.99 -27.42
CA PRO A 4 50.11 49.63 -27.24
C PRO A 4 49.93 48.79 -26.00
N ILE A 5 48.89 49.08 -25.25
CA ILE A 5 48.41 48.34 -24.09
C ILE A 5 47.71 47.07 -24.59
N GLN A 6 48.37 45.91 -24.46
CA GLN A 6 47.79 44.56 -24.79
C GLN A 6 47.30 43.78 -23.58
N THR A 7 46.82 44.43 -22.53
CA THR A 7 46.46 43.75 -21.26
C THR A 7 44.97 43.44 -21.07
N GLY A 8 44.09 43.93 -21.94
CA GLY A 8 42.65 43.81 -21.72
C GLY A 8 42.05 42.44 -22.13
N TRP A 9 42.54 41.83 -23.20
CA TRP A 9 41.92 40.63 -23.75
C TRP A 9 42.23 39.36 -22.97
N GLY A 10 43.39 39.25 -22.34
CA GLY A 10 43.75 38.10 -21.49
C GLY A 10 42.92 38.02 -20.23
N VAL A 11 42.65 39.14 -19.57
CA VAL A 11 41.84 39.17 -18.35
C VAL A 11 40.37 38.84 -18.65
N LEU A 12 39.84 39.33 -19.77
CA LEU A 12 38.45 39.04 -20.16
C LEU A 12 38.25 37.57 -20.50
N ALA A 13 39.20 36.94 -21.19
CA ALA A 13 39.17 35.51 -21.51
C ALA A 13 39.23 34.63 -20.25
N THR A 14 40.04 34.99 -19.26
CA THR A 14 40.14 34.25 -17.99
C THR A 14 38.88 34.34 -17.17
N VAL A 15 38.21 35.51 -17.11
CA VAL A 15 36.94 35.65 -16.39
C VAL A 15 35.81 34.87 -17.03
N VAL A 16 35.73 34.84 -18.35
CA VAL A 16 34.70 34.04 -19.07
C VAL A 16 34.89 32.54 -18.84
N VAL A 17 36.11 32.02 -18.88
CA VAL A 17 36.41 30.58 -18.62
C VAL A 17 36.10 30.21 -17.16
N SER A 18 36.35 31.09 -16.20
CA SER A 18 36.00 30.84 -14.80
C SER A 18 34.51 30.81 -14.55
N ALA A 19 33.73 31.65 -15.24
CA ALA A 19 32.27 31.70 -15.08
C ALA A 19 31.55 30.46 -15.64
N THR A 20 32.13 29.82 -16.67
CA THR A 20 31.55 28.59 -17.24
C THR A 20 31.82 27.33 -16.41
N LEU A 21 32.83 27.34 -15.57
CA LEU A 21 33.17 26.20 -14.69
C LEU A 21 32.25 26.07 -13.46
N TRP A 22 31.48 27.11 -13.15
CA TRP A 22 30.58 27.09 -11.99
C TRP A 22 29.19 26.52 -12.28
N ASN A 23 28.92 26.18 -13.52
CA ASN A 23 27.64 25.53 -13.92
C ASN A 23 27.74 24.00 -13.99
N ALA A 24 28.83 23.40 -13.50
CA ALA A 24 28.99 21.95 -13.53
C ALA A 24 28.43 21.31 -12.27
N CYS A 25 27.43 20.48 -12.47
CA CYS A 25 26.82 19.51 -11.55
C CYS A 25 25.73 20.05 -10.63
N SER A 26 24.51 19.99 -11.09
CA SER A 26 23.46 19.65 -10.15
C SER A 26 23.66 18.16 -9.81
N THR A 27 24.02 17.87 -8.58
CA THR A 27 24.13 16.48 -8.06
C THR A 27 22.79 15.98 -7.52
N GLU A 28 21.69 16.64 -7.83
CA GLU A 28 20.36 16.15 -7.54
C GLU A 28 20.05 15.05 -8.55
N VAL A 29 20.46 13.85 -8.20
CA VAL A 29 20.00 12.64 -8.84
C VAL A 29 18.73 12.24 -8.10
N ASP A 30 17.59 12.26 -8.77
CA ASP A 30 16.37 11.69 -8.24
C ASP A 30 16.59 10.17 -8.11
N LEU A 31 16.80 9.71 -6.87
CA LEU A 31 17.07 8.31 -6.55
C LEU A 31 15.78 7.51 -6.39
N THR A 32 14.64 8.18 -6.42
CA THR A 32 13.33 7.54 -6.25
C THR A 32 12.66 7.34 -7.60
N ALA A 33 12.53 6.09 -8.01
CA ALA A 33 11.62 5.74 -9.10
C ALA A 33 10.17 6.05 -8.66
N PRO A 34 9.25 6.39 -9.58
CA PRO A 34 7.84 6.47 -9.28
C PRO A 34 7.41 5.20 -8.56
N TYR A 35 6.84 5.35 -7.36
CA TYR A 35 6.43 4.21 -6.54
C TYR A 35 4.92 4.02 -6.62
N ASP A 36 4.52 2.83 -7.05
CA ASP A 36 3.15 2.38 -6.96
C ASP A 36 2.96 1.59 -5.67
N SER A 37 2.01 2.03 -4.84
CA SER A 37 1.72 1.35 -3.58
C SER A 37 1.11 -0.03 -3.83
N ILE A 38 1.65 -1.04 -3.13
CA ILE A 38 1.17 -2.42 -3.23
C ILE A 38 0.16 -2.66 -2.11
N PRO A 39 -1.06 -3.11 -2.42
CA PRO A 39 -2.02 -3.48 -1.38
C PRO A 39 -1.56 -4.71 -0.61
N VAL A 40 -1.77 -4.71 0.70
CA VAL A 40 -1.40 -5.79 1.61
C VAL A 40 -2.63 -6.19 2.41
N VAL A 41 -2.96 -7.47 2.37
CA VAL A 41 -4.13 -8.03 3.05
C VAL A 41 -3.70 -9.00 4.14
N TYR A 42 -4.27 -8.82 5.33
CA TYR A 42 -4.19 -9.77 6.44
C TYR A 42 -5.61 -10.12 6.88
N GLY A 43 -5.91 -11.39 6.94
CA GLY A 43 -7.18 -11.88 7.46
C GLY A 43 -7.03 -13.31 7.93
N LEU A 44 -7.63 -13.61 9.05
CA LEU A 44 -7.88 -14.96 9.53
C LEU A 44 -9.38 -15.11 9.60
N LEU A 45 -9.92 -16.10 8.90
CA LEU A 45 -11.32 -16.44 8.96
C LEU A 45 -11.53 -17.53 10.02
N GLU A 46 -12.43 -17.28 10.96
CA GLU A 46 -12.72 -18.17 12.07
C GLU A 46 -14.14 -18.69 11.95
N LEU A 47 -14.32 -20.03 11.91
CA LEU A 47 -15.61 -20.67 11.74
C LEU A 47 -16.57 -20.39 12.90
N GLU A 48 -16.04 -20.37 14.12
CA GLU A 48 -16.82 -20.18 15.34
C GLU A 48 -17.07 -18.70 15.69
N SER A 49 -16.50 -17.77 14.92
CA SER A 49 -16.65 -16.36 15.18
C SER A 49 -17.86 -15.77 14.45
N ASP A 50 -18.68 -15.03 15.17
CA ASP A 50 -19.81 -14.26 14.61
C ASP A 50 -19.38 -13.09 13.75
N THR A 51 -18.08 -12.72 13.80
CA THR A 51 -17.56 -11.56 13.10
C THR A 51 -16.19 -11.88 12.51
N GLN A 52 -16.06 -11.65 11.22
CA GLN A 52 -14.78 -11.81 10.52
C GLN A 52 -14.05 -10.48 10.41
N TRP A 53 -12.72 -10.52 10.59
CA TRP A 53 -11.87 -9.34 10.60
C TRP A 53 -10.79 -9.46 9.52
N VAL A 54 -10.63 -8.39 8.75
CA VAL A 54 -9.62 -8.29 7.70
C VAL A 54 -8.92 -6.94 7.83
N LYS A 55 -7.61 -6.92 7.67
CA LYS A 55 -6.83 -5.69 7.55
C LYS A 55 -6.38 -5.53 6.11
N ILE A 56 -6.73 -4.39 5.51
CA ILE A 56 -6.32 -4.02 4.15
C ILE A 56 -5.51 -2.74 4.26
N ASN A 57 -4.23 -2.86 4.00
CA ASN A 57 -3.24 -1.78 4.04
C ASN A 57 -2.59 -1.61 2.67
N ARG A 58 -1.68 -0.66 2.58
CA ARG A 58 -0.80 -0.49 1.44
C ARG A 58 0.65 -0.33 1.89
N THR A 59 1.56 -0.70 1.03
CA THR A 59 2.97 -0.33 1.20
C THR A 59 3.14 1.15 0.94
N TRP A 60 4.21 1.73 1.47
CA TRP A 60 4.54 3.13 1.24
C TRP A 60 6.05 3.26 1.02
N LEU A 61 6.41 4.05 0.03
CA LEU A 61 7.78 4.49 -0.21
C LEU A 61 7.69 5.91 -0.78
N GLY A 62 8.30 6.85 -0.12
CA GLY A 62 8.33 8.23 -0.54
C GLY A 62 9.69 8.86 -0.30
N GLU A 63 9.81 10.12 -0.65
CA GLU A 63 10.98 10.91 -0.34
C GLU A 63 11.08 11.16 1.17
N GLY A 64 12.30 11.22 1.70
CA GLY A 64 12.57 11.56 3.09
C GLY A 64 12.76 10.37 4.02
N ASN A 65 12.49 10.61 5.31
CA ASN A 65 12.73 9.62 6.35
C ASN A 65 11.57 8.62 6.45
N GLN A 66 11.83 7.38 6.07
CA GLN A 66 10.83 6.31 6.09
C GLN A 66 10.31 5.98 7.50
N LEU A 67 11.10 6.23 8.54
CA LEU A 67 10.67 6.03 9.94
C LEU A 67 9.65 7.08 10.38
N GLU A 68 9.78 8.31 9.90
CA GLU A 68 8.79 9.36 10.16
C GLU A 68 7.48 9.05 9.42
N ALA A 69 7.58 8.61 8.18
CA ALA A 69 6.42 8.21 7.40
C ALA A 69 5.68 7.01 8.01
N ALA A 70 6.39 6.06 8.61
CA ALA A 70 5.78 4.91 9.28
C ALA A 70 4.90 5.31 10.48
N GLN A 71 5.08 6.51 11.03
CA GLN A 71 4.28 7.08 12.12
C GLN A 71 3.05 7.84 11.65
N ILE A 72 2.82 7.90 10.34
CA ILE A 72 1.65 8.56 9.74
C ILE A 72 0.69 7.48 9.27
N ALA A 73 -0.55 7.49 9.79
CA ALA A 73 -1.57 6.49 9.42
C ALA A 73 -1.80 6.43 7.90
N ASP A 74 -1.93 7.59 7.27
CA ASP A 74 -2.21 7.71 5.83
C ASP A 74 -1.09 7.16 4.92
N SER A 75 0.10 6.91 5.46
CA SER A 75 1.17 6.26 4.70
C SER A 75 0.83 4.80 4.38
N SER A 76 0.21 4.09 5.31
CA SER A 76 -0.06 2.65 5.18
C SER A 76 -1.54 2.29 5.16
N GLU A 77 -2.42 3.16 5.61
CA GLU A 77 -3.86 2.91 5.65
C GLU A 77 -4.57 3.60 4.48
N TYR A 78 -5.66 3.00 4.03
CA TYR A 78 -6.55 3.65 3.07
C TYR A 78 -7.49 4.62 3.79
N PRO A 79 -7.94 5.72 3.15
CA PRO A 79 -8.91 6.63 3.73
C PRO A 79 -10.22 5.90 4.13
N ALA A 80 -10.92 6.44 5.12
CA ALA A 80 -12.20 5.89 5.57
C ALA A 80 -13.20 5.76 4.41
N GLY A 81 -13.85 4.60 4.31
CA GLY A 81 -14.88 4.34 3.31
C GLY A 81 -14.38 4.30 1.86
N SER A 82 -13.07 4.35 1.62
CA SER A 82 -12.52 4.39 0.25
C SER A 82 -12.29 3.02 -0.37
N VAL A 83 -12.30 1.95 0.42
CA VAL A 83 -12.16 0.57 -0.04
C VAL A 83 -13.51 -0.13 0.07
N ALA A 84 -14.00 -0.65 -1.05
CA ALA A 84 -15.18 -1.51 -1.08
C ALA A 84 -14.72 -2.97 -1.10
N ALA A 85 -14.99 -3.71 -0.02
CA ALA A 85 -14.54 -5.09 0.10
C ALA A 85 -15.68 -6.03 0.51
N ARG A 86 -15.57 -7.30 0.10
CA ARG A 86 -16.49 -8.37 0.46
C ARG A 86 -15.79 -9.71 0.54
N ILE A 87 -16.36 -10.63 1.32
CA ILE A 87 -16.00 -12.04 1.34
C ILE A 87 -17.06 -12.78 0.54
N VAL A 88 -16.65 -13.63 -0.39
CA VAL A 88 -17.51 -14.44 -1.24
C VAL A 88 -17.26 -15.92 -0.93
N GLU A 89 -18.32 -16.67 -0.65
CA GLU A 89 -18.24 -18.11 -0.45
C GLU A 89 -18.24 -18.84 -1.78
N LEU A 90 -17.32 -19.78 -1.94
CA LEU A 90 -17.10 -20.53 -3.17
C LEU A 90 -17.22 -22.04 -2.91
N ILE A 91 -17.71 -22.76 -3.90
CA ILE A 91 -17.74 -24.21 -3.91
C ILE A 91 -16.35 -24.73 -4.29
N PRO A 92 -15.68 -25.55 -3.45
CA PRO A 92 -14.40 -26.14 -3.82
C PRO A 92 -14.52 -26.99 -5.09
N SER A 93 -13.51 -26.92 -5.95
CA SER A 93 -13.38 -27.89 -7.04
C SER A 93 -13.13 -29.28 -6.44
N GLY A 94 -13.81 -30.29 -6.92
CA GLY A 94 -13.74 -31.66 -6.35
C GLY A 94 -12.34 -32.31 -6.40
N THR A 95 -11.34 -31.65 -6.93
CA THR A 95 -9.93 -32.07 -6.97
C THR A 95 -9.09 -31.57 -5.80
N GLY A 96 -9.64 -30.70 -4.94
CA GLY A 96 -8.88 -30.04 -3.86
C GLY A 96 -7.85 -29.02 -4.32
N GLU A 97 -7.72 -28.80 -5.62
CA GLU A 97 -6.88 -27.76 -6.19
C GLU A 97 -7.65 -26.45 -6.34
N ILE A 98 -7.01 -25.35 -6.02
CA ILE A 98 -7.53 -24.01 -6.24
C ILE A 98 -7.26 -23.66 -7.70
N VAL A 99 -8.30 -23.69 -8.53
CA VAL A 99 -8.16 -23.50 -9.99
C VAL A 99 -8.51 -22.07 -10.42
N GLY A 100 -9.05 -21.24 -9.49
CA GLY A 100 -9.43 -19.84 -9.76
C GLY A 100 -10.77 -19.71 -10.52
N ASN A 101 -11.44 -20.81 -10.82
CA ASN A 101 -12.74 -20.85 -11.51
C ASN A 101 -13.85 -21.39 -10.60
N GLU A 102 -13.67 -21.33 -9.28
CA GLU A 102 -14.65 -21.80 -8.32
C GLU A 102 -15.95 -21.02 -8.45
N LEU A 103 -17.07 -21.75 -8.39
CA LEU A 103 -18.39 -21.15 -8.50
C LEU A 103 -18.82 -20.56 -7.15
N ALA A 104 -19.33 -19.33 -7.18
CA ALA A 104 -19.91 -18.71 -6.00
C ALA A 104 -21.20 -19.43 -5.59
N THR A 105 -21.37 -19.63 -4.27
CA THR A 105 -22.61 -20.21 -3.71
C THR A 105 -23.78 -19.22 -3.72
N GLY A 106 -23.49 -17.93 -3.92
CA GLY A 106 -24.42 -16.82 -3.77
C GLY A 106 -24.40 -16.20 -2.36
N ARG A 107 -23.65 -16.78 -1.42
CA ARG A 107 -23.43 -16.16 -0.09
C ARG A 107 -22.24 -15.21 -0.15
N GLU A 108 -22.46 -13.99 0.29
CA GLU A 108 -21.41 -12.96 0.38
C GLU A 108 -21.65 -12.05 1.56
N TRP A 109 -20.57 -11.49 2.08
CA TRP A 109 -20.58 -10.56 3.21
C TRP A 109 -19.78 -9.32 2.87
N ALA A 110 -20.47 -8.17 2.81
CA ALA A 110 -19.82 -6.89 2.63
C ALA A 110 -19.07 -6.49 3.89
N LEU A 111 -17.82 -6.08 3.73
CA LEU A 111 -16.98 -5.58 4.81
C LEU A 111 -17.22 -4.08 5.03
N ARG A 112 -17.19 -3.67 6.29
CA ARG A 112 -17.24 -2.26 6.71
C ARG A 112 -15.96 -1.92 7.43
N ASP A 113 -15.45 -0.72 7.21
CA ASP A 113 -14.27 -0.25 7.92
C ASP A 113 -14.62 0.31 9.31
N THR A 114 -13.71 0.14 10.23
CA THR A 114 -13.75 0.73 11.57
C THR A 114 -12.33 1.00 12.06
N VAL A 115 -12.20 1.75 13.15
CA VAL A 115 -10.93 2.01 13.80
C VAL A 115 -10.91 1.31 15.14
N LEU A 116 -9.85 0.53 15.40
CA LEU A 116 -9.57 -0.07 16.70
C LEU A 116 -8.36 0.61 17.34
N GLU A 117 -8.43 0.82 18.65
CA GLU A 117 -7.34 1.42 19.43
C GLU A 117 -6.60 0.37 20.26
N ASN A 118 -6.21 -0.72 19.63
CA ASN A 118 -5.58 -1.88 20.28
C ASN A 118 -4.16 -2.17 19.80
N LYS A 119 -3.59 -1.30 18.95
CA LYS A 119 -2.23 -1.45 18.47
C LYS A 119 -1.24 -0.89 19.49
N SER A 120 -0.10 -1.55 19.67
CA SER A 120 0.97 -1.04 20.53
C SER A 120 1.44 0.35 20.06
N THR A 121 1.70 1.23 21.02
CA THR A 121 2.36 2.53 20.79
C THR A 121 3.89 2.41 20.87
N GLU A 122 4.40 1.24 21.24
CA GLU A 122 5.83 0.97 21.24
C GLU A 122 6.30 0.60 19.84
N GLY A 123 7.37 1.23 19.37
CA GLY A 123 7.97 0.93 18.09
C GLY A 123 7.86 2.06 17.08
N VAL A 124 8.14 1.75 15.79
CA VAL A 124 8.27 2.74 14.71
C VAL A 124 6.97 2.99 13.97
N PHE A 125 5.96 2.14 14.10
CA PHE A 125 4.72 2.26 13.34
C PHE A 125 3.67 3.07 14.07
N PHE A 126 2.82 3.77 13.32
CA PHE A 126 1.68 4.50 13.84
C PHE A 126 0.81 3.65 14.77
N GLY A 127 0.41 4.22 15.90
CA GLY A 127 -0.48 3.64 16.91
C GLY A 127 -1.01 4.72 17.85
N PRO A 128 -1.97 4.40 18.74
CA PRO A 128 -2.58 3.08 19.01
C PRO A 128 -3.69 2.69 18.03
N SER A 129 -4.20 3.63 17.25
CA SER A 129 -5.33 3.35 16.36
C SER A 129 -4.87 2.58 15.11
N GLN A 130 -5.79 1.78 14.57
CA GLN A 130 -5.62 1.10 13.29
C GLN A 130 -6.97 0.90 12.61
N ARG A 131 -6.99 1.09 11.29
CA ARG A 131 -8.15 0.79 10.46
C ARG A 131 -8.19 -0.70 10.14
N VAL A 132 -9.34 -1.29 10.37
CA VAL A 132 -9.64 -2.69 10.03
C VAL A 132 -11.00 -2.77 9.36
N TYR A 133 -11.24 -3.87 8.68
CA TYR A 133 -12.50 -4.15 8.01
C TYR A 133 -13.15 -5.36 8.68
N PHE A 134 -14.45 -5.31 8.88
CA PHE A 134 -15.17 -6.38 9.54
C PHE A 134 -16.53 -6.64 8.89
N THR A 135 -17.02 -7.83 9.08
CA THR A 135 -18.39 -8.20 8.73
C THR A 135 -18.95 -9.20 9.72
N PRO A 136 -20.17 -9.01 10.23
CA PRO A 136 -20.86 -10.07 10.96
C PRO A 136 -21.29 -11.16 9.98
N THR A 137 -20.99 -12.41 10.33
CA THR A 137 -21.39 -13.60 9.54
C THR A 137 -22.72 -14.19 10.01
N GLY A 138 -23.23 -13.73 11.16
CA GLY A 138 -24.51 -14.12 11.70
C GLY A 138 -24.55 -15.58 12.18
N ASN A 139 -25.75 -16.09 12.46
CA ASN A 139 -25.93 -17.42 13.02
C ASN A 139 -25.58 -18.56 12.07
N GLU A 140 -25.51 -18.28 10.76
CA GLU A 140 -25.15 -19.31 9.76
C GLU A 140 -23.63 -19.48 9.63
N GLY A 141 -22.85 -18.49 10.11
CA GLY A 141 -21.39 -18.53 10.14
C GLY A 141 -20.73 -18.82 8.80
N LEU A 142 -19.46 -19.12 8.86
CA LEU A 142 -18.70 -19.71 7.75
C LEU A 142 -18.82 -21.25 7.82
N ARG A 143 -18.60 -21.92 6.71
CA ARG A 143 -18.65 -23.38 6.60
C ARG A 143 -17.25 -23.95 6.36
N ASP A 144 -16.93 -25.06 6.98
CA ASP A 144 -15.63 -25.72 6.92
C ASP A 144 -15.35 -26.42 5.57
N ASP A 145 -16.42 -26.72 4.82
CA ASP A 145 -16.37 -27.39 3.53
C ASP A 145 -16.31 -26.44 2.33
N MET A 146 -16.17 -25.12 2.57
CA MET A 146 -16.19 -24.09 1.55
C MET A 146 -14.88 -23.32 1.46
N LEU A 147 -14.68 -22.66 0.32
CA LEU A 147 -13.60 -21.70 0.10
C LEU A 147 -14.13 -20.27 0.26
N TYR A 148 -13.27 -19.37 0.64
CA TYR A 148 -13.62 -17.96 0.80
C TYR A 148 -12.67 -17.09 0.02
N ARG A 149 -13.22 -16.22 -0.83
CA ARG A 149 -12.47 -15.23 -1.58
C ARG A 149 -12.78 -13.85 -1.06
N LEU A 150 -11.76 -13.14 -0.61
CA LEU A 150 -11.83 -11.71 -0.41
C LEU A 150 -11.71 -11.03 -1.76
N GLU A 151 -12.65 -10.15 -2.05
CA GLU A 151 -12.61 -9.23 -3.19
C GLU A 151 -12.63 -7.81 -2.67
N ALA A 152 -11.74 -6.94 -3.16
CA ALA A 152 -11.77 -5.55 -2.80
C ALA A 152 -11.49 -4.66 -4.03
N THR A 153 -12.19 -3.53 -4.07
CA THR A 153 -11.94 -2.43 -5.02
C THR A 153 -11.29 -1.30 -4.26
N LEU A 154 -10.13 -0.88 -4.73
CA LEU A 154 -9.31 0.16 -4.12
C LEU A 154 -9.70 1.55 -4.64
N PRO A 155 -9.25 2.65 -3.99
CA PRO A 155 -9.62 4.02 -4.37
C PRO A 155 -9.21 4.42 -5.79
N ASP A 156 -8.17 3.80 -6.34
CA ASP A 156 -7.68 4.01 -7.71
C ASP A 156 -8.48 3.23 -8.77
N GLY A 157 -9.49 2.45 -8.34
CA GLY A 157 -10.30 1.59 -9.18
C GLY A 157 -9.67 0.20 -9.44
N SER A 158 -8.46 -0.06 -8.95
CA SER A 158 -7.87 -1.39 -9.04
C SER A 158 -8.61 -2.39 -8.15
N THR A 159 -8.53 -3.67 -8.50
CA THR A 159 -9.16 -4.75 -7.74
C THR A 159 -8.12 -5.71 -7.21
N LEU A 160 -8.32 -6.21 -6.00
CA LEU A 160 -7.54 -7.28 -5.42
C LEU A 160 -8.42 -8.48 -5.07
N GLN A 161 -7.82 -9.65 -5.10
CA GLN A 161 -8.45 -10.89 -4.67
C GLN A 161 -7.48 -11.69 -3.82
N ALA A 162 -7.97 -12.26 -2.74
CA ALA A 162 -7.24 -13.19 -1.90
C ALA A 162 -8.13 -14.39 -1.58
N LEU A 163 -7.59 -15.59 -1.71
CA LEU A 163 -8.31 -16.82 -1.45
C LEU A 163 -7.84 -17.44 -0.13
N SER A 164 -8.79 -17.85 0.71
CA SER A 164 -8.53 -18.53 1.96
C SER A 164 -9.11 -19.94 1.92
N LEU A 165 -8.29 -20.90 2.31
CA LEU A 165 -8.70 -22.27 2.62
C LEU A 165 -8.88 -22.37 4.14
N ILE A 166 -10.09 -22.70 4.58
CA ILE A 166 -10.31 -23.09 5.97
C ILE A 166 -10.16 -24.62 5.99
N HIS A 167 -9.01 -25.09 6.44
CA HIS A 167 -8.79 -26.50 6.74
C HIS A 167 -8.70 -26.66 8.25
N ILE A 168 -9.57 -27.48 8.78
CA ILE A 168 -9.45 -28.01 10.14
C ILE A 168 -8.81 -29.41 10.07
#